data_bf0e35af922c5a3b396e936eaee36bf0
#
_entry.id   bf0e35af922c5a3b396e936eaee36bf0
#
_cell.length_a   1.000
_cell.length_b   1.000
_cell.length_c   1.000
_cell.angle_alpha   90.00
_cell.angle_beta   90.00
_cell.angle_gamma   90.00
#
_symmetry.space_group_name_H-M   'P 1'
#
loop_
_entity.id
_entity.type
_entity.pdbx_description
1 polymer ?
#
loop_
_entity_poly.entity_id
_entity_poly.type
_entity_poly.pdbx_seq_one_letter_code
_entity_poly.pdbx_strand_id
1 'polypeptide(L)'
;MKKILLLLLSIFFISCGVNNSTNKEYIFYLDNPSNKDIEIILDSKIYKLKPKTYEILNLKMGEHIIELSDGTKVYFKIFANSKGGIINPTGATYTIDNSIRYQSPRVCVDWAEPKNTTLSTIDDFIIDKNYIDWEYDIFEEATNESMPKKLPPNVDIYVFTKIYSPSEFKDVNYDIEKPKANLPKIESDYNIPNNKDETFQNYIKQIIELDKAYKDTNDVKKQNKILKEYDKIAKILWLKYSFGEGTYDKVNLKSLNLKSLDRGVIITKIEE
;
A
#
# COMPACT_ATOMS: atom_id res chain seq x y z
N MET A 1 -2.27 -53.18 -27.00
CA MET A 1 -2.19 -52.88 -25.57
C MET A 1 -1.00 -52.02 -25.14
N LYS A 2 0.20 -52.17 -25.72
CA LYS A 2 1.39 -51.33 -25.36
C LYS A 2 1.25 -49.81 -25.70
N LYS A 3 0.49 -49.43 -26.74
CA LYS A 3 0.32 -48.01 -27.15
C LYS A 3 -0.66 -47.25 -26.24
N ILE A 4 -1.63 -47.91 -25.59
CA ILE A 4 -2.58 -47.30 -24.67
C ILE A 4 -1.92 -47.01 -23.33
N LEU A 5 -0.95 -47.85 -22.91
CA LEU A 5 -0.21 -47.64 -21.68
C LEU A 5 0.73 -46.41 -21.73
N LEU A 6 1.28 -46.12 -22.92
CA LEU A 6 2.12 -44.92 -23.13
C LEU A 6 1.31 -43.64 -23.10
N LEU A 7 0.04 -43.65 -23.56
CA LEU A 7 -0.84 -42.50 -23.51
C LEU A 7 -1.30 -42.17 -22.09
N LEU A 8 -1.52 -43.19 -21.25
CA LEU A 8 -1.86 -43.02 -19.85
C LEU A 8 -0.66 -42.49 -19.00
N LEU A 9 0.57 -42.83 -19.36
CA LEU A 9 1.76 -42.31 -18.68
C LEU A 9 2.01 -40.84 -18.99
N SER A 10 1.63 -40.34 -20.19
CA SER A 10 1.82 -38.94 -20.56
C SER A 10 0.85 -37.99 -19.86
N ILE A 11 -0.28 -38.46 -19.35
CA ILE A 11 -1.26 -37.68 -18.60
C ILE A 11 -0.78 -37.42 -17.16
N PHE A 12 0.07 -38.28 -16.59
CA PHE A 12 0.60 -38.11 -15.23
C PHE A 12 1.73 -37.11 -15.13
N PHE A 13 2.37 -36.67 -16.22
CA PHE A 13 3.45 -35.67 -16.19
C PHE A 13 3.00 -34.22 -16.31
N ILE A 14 1.70 -33.95 -16.56
CA ILE A 14 1.16 -32.58 -16.67
C ILE A 14 0.74 -32.04 -15.29
N SER A 15 0.74 -32.86 -14.24
CA SER A 15 0.27 -32.50 -12.90
C SER A 15 1.39 -32.14 -11.90
N CYS A 16 2.62 -31.95 -12.32
CA CYS A 16 3.71 -31.54 -11.41
C CYS A 16 4.28 -30.20 -11.82
N GLY A 17 3.90 -29.13 -11.13
CA GLY A 17 4.67 -27.91 -11.21
C GLY A 17 3.95 -26.59 -11.17
N VAL A 18 2.72 -26.53 -10.68
CA VAL A 18 2.19 -25.23 -10.22
C VAL A 18 2.32 -25.21 -8.69
N ASN A 19 3.53 -25.00 -8.22
CA ASN A 19 3.73 -24.52 -6.84
C ASN A 19 3.16 -23.11 -6.78
N ASN A 20 1.89 -23.04 -6.45
CA ASN A 20 1.12 -21.83 -6.27
C ASN A 20 1.65 -21.07 -5.06
N SER A 21 2.59 -20.17 -5.29
CA SER A 21 2.86 -19.03 -4.40
C SER A 21 1.70 -18.02 -4.39
N THR A 22 0.56 -18.35 -4.98
CA THR A 22 -0.66 -17.53 -5.08
C THR A 22 -1.52 -17.55 -3.81
N ASN A 23 -1.12 -18.26 -2.76
CA ASN A 23 -1.90 -18.35 -1.52
C ASN A 23 -1.47 -17.33 -0.45
N LYS A 24 -0.62 -16.36 -0.77
CA LYS A 24 -0.32 -15.31 0.18
C LYS A 24 -1.53 -14.41 0.33
N GLU A 25 -1.97 -14.24 1.57
CA GLU A 25 -3.05 -13.34 1.97
C GLU A 25 -2.47 -12.10 2.64
N TYR A 26 -3.16 -10.99 2.48
CA TYR A 26 -2.78 -9.69 3.01
C TYR A 26 -3.92 -9.18 3.87
N ILE A 27 -3.58 -8.57 5.00
CA ILE A 27 -4.55 -8.04 5.94
C ILE A 27 -5.02 -6.67 5.45
N PHE A 28 -6.34 -6.54 5.26
CA PHE A 28 -6.99 -5.26 5.01
C PHE A 28 -8.04 -5.01 6.09
N TYR A 29 -8.18 -3.76 6.49
CA TYR A 29 -9.23 -3.30 7.39
C TYR A 29 -10.32 -2.66 6.56
N LEU A 30 -11.51 -3.25 6.52
CA LEU A 30 -12.71 -2.64 5.95
C LEU A 30 -13.34 -1.80 7.05
N ASP A 31 -13.26 -0.47 6.96
CA ASP A 31 -13.67 0.42 8.04
C ASP A 31 -14.93 1.21 7.71
N ASN A 32 -15.81 1.35 8.71
CA ASN A 32 -16.97 2.23 8.68
C ASN A 32 -16.88 3.29 9.80
N PRO A 33 -16.13 4.38 9.60
CA PRO A 33 -16.03 5.43 10.61
C PRO A 33 -17.29 6.30 10.69
N SER A 34 -18.28 6.11 9.83
CA SER A 34 -19.51 6.90 9.78
C SER A 34 -20.46 6.62 10.96
N ASN A 35 -21.52 7.41 11.08
CA ASN A 35 -22.59 7.22 12.07
C ASN A 35 -23.77 6.37 11.54
N LYS A 36 -23.62 5.74 10.37
CA LYS A 36 -24.66 4.93 9.71
C LYS A 36 -24.13 3.55 9.40
N ASP A 37 -25.05 2.57 9.33
CA ASP A 37 -24.73 1.25 8.79
C ASP A 37 -24.31 1.42 7.32
N ILE A 38 -23.29 0.67 6.88
CA ILE A 38 -22.94 0.56 5.47
C ILE A 38 -23.03 -0.90 5.02
N GLU A 39 -23.37 -1.08 3.76
CA GLU A 39 -23.34 -2.37 3.08
C GLU A 39 -22.49 -2.24 1.84
N ILE A 40 -21.55 -3.17 1.65
CA ILE A 40 -20.76 -3.31 0.43
C ILE A 40 -20.73 -4.75 -0.01
N ILE A 41 -20.44 -4.98 -1.29
CA ILE A 41 -20.18 -6.31 -1.83
C ILE A 41 -18.71 -6.34 -2.27
N LEU A 42 -17.91 -7.21 -1.65
CA LEU A 42 -16.53 -7.45 -2.04
C LEU A 42 -16.42 -8.88 -2.57
N ASP A 43 -15.99 -9.04 -3.82
CA ASP A 43 -15.83 -10.34 -4.50
C ASP A 43 -17.08 -11.23 -4.34
N SER A 44 -18.26 -10.65 -4.55
CA SER A 44 -19.57 -11.30 -4.40
C SER A 44 -19.98 -11.65 -2.96
N LYS A 45 -19.20 -11.28 -1.95
CA LYS A 45 -19.55 -11.44 -0.54
C LYS A 45 -20.08 -10.13 0.04
N ILE A 46 -21.24 -10.19 0.69
CA ILE A 46 -21.88 -9.02 1.33
C ILE A 46 -21.25 -8.81 2.70
N TYR A 47 -20.86 -7.55 2.97
CA TYR A 47 -20.38 -7.07 4.25
C TYR A 47 -21.30 -5.96 4.77
N LYS A 48 -21.74 -6.09 6.02
CA LYS A 48 -22.61 -5.11 6.71
C LYS A 48 -21.91 -4.62 7.95
N LEU A 49 -21.43 -3.40 7.90
CA LEU A 49 -20.70 -2.80 9.02
C LEU A 49 -21.60 -1.83 9.78
N LYS A 50 -21.61 -1.97 11.08
CA LYS A 50 -22.21 -1.03 12.01
C LYS A 50 -21.43 0.29 12.05
N PRO A 51 -22.04 1.40 12.53
CA PRO A 51 -21.32 2.63 12.75
C PRO A 51 -20.08 2.43 13.63
N LYS A 52 -18.96 3.06 13.25
CA LYS A 52 -17.69 3.07 14.00
C LYS A 52 -17.16 1.68 14.28
N THR A 53 -17.34 0.76 13.32
CA THR A 53 -16.78 -0.60 13.37
C THR A 53 -15.98 -0.90 12.11
N TYR A 54 -15.08 -1.84 12.25
CA TYR A 54 -14.29 -2.36 11.12
C TYR A 54 -14.37 -3.89 11.07
N GLU A 55 -13.99 -4.45 9.93
CA GLU A 55 -13.81 -5.89 9.74
C GLU A 55 -12.43 -6.18 9.17
N ILE A 56 -11.76 -7.21 9.68
CA ILE A 56 -10.46 -7.64 9.19
C ILE A 56 -10.67 -8.63 8.05
N LEU A 57 -10.10 -8.31 6.89
CA LEU A 57 -10.17 -9.09 5.68
C LEU A 57 -8.82 -9.70 5.35
N ASN A 58 -8.81 -10.98 4.96
CA ASN A 58 -7.65 -11.63 4.38
C ASN A 58 -7.86 -11.74 2.87
N LEU A 59 -7.25 -10.81 2.11
CA LEU A 59 -7.38 -10.75 0.67
C LEU A 59 -6.15 -11.35 -0.01
N LYS A 60 -6.37 -12.08 -1.10
CA LYS A 60 -5.29 -12.70 -1.88
C LYS A 60 -4.71 -11.69 -2.87
N MET A 61 -3.53 -12.00 -3.38
CA MET A 61 -3.00 -11.30 -4.55
C MET A 61 -3.91 -11.48 -5.76
N GLY A 62 -4.09 -10.44 -6.55
CA GLY A 62 -4.89 -10.47 -7.78
C GLY A 62 -5.92 -9.35 -7.85
N GLU A 63 -6.84 -9.48 -8.79
CA GLU A 63 -7.93 -8.55 -9.03
C GLU A 63 -9.06 -8.77 -8.02
N HIS A 64 -9.63 -7.68 -7.52
CA HIS A 64 -10.76 -7.64 -6.62
C HIS A 64 -11.77 -6.59 -7.08
N ILE A 65 -13.03 -6.75 -6.65
CA ILE A 65 -14.12 -5.84 -6.99
C ILE A 65 -14.88 -5.49 -5.73
N ILE A 66 -15.05 -4.19 -5.47
CA ILE A 66 -15.98 -3.68 -4.47
C ILE A 66 -17.15 -3.03 -5.19
N GLU A 67 -18.36 -3.38 -4.81
CA GLU A 67 -19.60 -2.70 -5.21
C GLU A 67 -20.16 -1.96 -4.00
N LEU A 68 -20.34 -0.65 -4.16
CA LEU A 68 -20.88 0.24 -3.15
C LEU A 68 -22.43 0.24 -3.19
N SER A 69 -23.06 0.76 -2.16
CA SER A 69 -24.53 0.80 -2.03
C SER A 69 -25.24 1.63 -3.12
N ASP A 70 -24.54 2.53 -3.79
CA ASP A 70 -25.04 3.32 -4.92
C ASP A 70 -24.87 2.62 -6.28
N GLY A 71 -24.30 1.40 -6.29
CA GLY A 71 -24.03 0.62 -7.49
C GLY A 71 -22.66 0.86 -8.11
N THR A 72 -21.89 1.82 -7.62
CA THR A 72 -20.52 2.08 -8.08
C THR A 72 -19.62 0.86 -7.86
N LYS A 73 -18.92 0.43 -8.88
CA LYS A 73 -17.96 -0.68 -8.82
C LYS A 73 -16.53 -0.17 -8.90
N VAL A 74 -15.74 -0.53 -7.91
CA VAL A 74 -14.32 -0.21 -7.82
C VAL A 74 -13.51 -1.48 -7.98
N TYR A 75 -12.73 -1.55 -9.06
CA TYR A 75 -11.81 -2.64 -9.34
C TYR A 75 -10.43 -2.26 -8.81
N PHE A 76 -9.81 -3.16 -8.08
CA PHE A 76 -8.46 -2.94 -7.57
C PHE A 76 -7.62 -4.22 -7.65
N LYS A 77 -6.31 -4.06 -7.69
CA LYS A 77 -5.35 -5.17 -7.79
C LYS A 77 -4.38 -5.13 -6.64
N ILE A 78 -4.23 -6.28 -5.96
CA ILE A 78 -3.25 -6.51 -4.90
C ILE A 78 -2.03 -7.20 -5.51
N PHE A 79 -0.84 -6.65 -5.23
CA PHE A 79 0.44 -7.16 -5.71
C PHE A 79 1.16 -8.05 -4.68
N ALA A 80 2.17 -8.79 -5.15
CA ALA A 80 2.95 -9.71 -4.32
C ALA A 80 3.72 -9.03 -3.18
N ASN A 81 4.08 -7.74 -3.33
CA ASN A 81 4.77 -6.94 -2.33
C ASN A 81 3.84 -6.24 -1.34
N SER A 82 2.52 -6.42 -1.46
CA SER A 82 1.56 -5.73 -0.58
C SER A 82 1.86 -6.00 0.89
N LYS A 83 1.70 -4.95 1.69
CA LYS A 83 1.69 -4.99 3.15
C LYS A 83 0.26 -4.95 3.73
N GLY A 84 -0.76 -4.93 2.86
CA GLY A 84 -2.15 -4.72 3.23
C GLY A 84 -2.54 -3.24 3.24
N GLY A 85 -3.62 -2.91 3.95
CA GLY A 85 -4.11 -1.54 3.96
C GLY A 85 -5.46 -1.37 4.64
N ILE A 86 -6.08 -0.20 4.40
CA ILE A 86 -7.44 0.11 4.85
C ILE A 86 -8.32 0.34 3.62
N ILE A 87 -9.46 -0.31 3.57
CA ILE A 87 -10.52 -0.05 2.60
C ILE A 87 -11.50 0.92 3.25
N ASN A 88 -11.63 2.10 2.66
CA ASN A 88 -12.41 3.25 3.16
C ASN A 88 -13.59 3.55 2.22
N PRO A 89 -14.66 2.77 2.24
CA PRO A 89 -15.77 2.93 1.31
C PRO A 89 -16.59 4.19 1.56
N THR A 90 -16.41 4.84 2.70
CA THR A 90 -17.14 6.08 3.07
C THR A 90 -16.44 7.35 2.59
N GLY A 91 -15.20 7.25 2.07
CA GLY A 91 -14.39 8.41 1.70
C GLY A 91 -14.01 9.28 2.91
N ALA A 92 -13.99 8.71 4.12
CA ALA A 92 -13.65 9.43 5.33
C ALA A 92 -12.16 9.83 5.35
N THR A 93 -11.85 10.91 6.07
CA THR A 93 -10.48 11.41 6.21
C THR A 93 -9.82 10.82 7.46
N TYR A 94 -8.71 10.13 7.28
CA TYR A 94 -7.90 9.56 8.36
C TYR A 94 -6.78 10.50 8.76
N THR A 95 -6.36 10.45 10.01
CA THR A 95 -5.23 11.22 10.52
C THR A 95 -3.99 10.34 10.62
N ILE A 96 -2.88 10.84 10.08
CA ILE A 96 -1.57 10.19 10.14
C ILE A 96 -0.74 10.93 11.19
N ASP A 97 -0.30 10.22 12.21
CA ASP A 97 0.56 10.72 13.26
C ASP A 97 1.94 10.05 13.19
N ASN A 98 2.96 10.83 12.87
CA ASN A 98 4.36 10.42 12.83
C ASN A 98 5.14 10.88 14.08
N SER A 99 4.45 11.31 15.13
CA SER A 99 5.10 11.88 16.33
C SER A 99 5.34 10.87 17.44
N ILE A 100 4.83 9.66 17.31
CA ILE A 100 4.98 8.59 18.32
C ILE A 100 6.44 8.19 18.35
N ARG A 101 7.12 8.35 19.52
CA ARG A 101 8.55 8.14 19.65
C ARG A 101 8.87 7.13 20.73
N TYR A 102 9.85 6.30 20.47
CA TYR A 102 10.47 5.42 21.46
C TYR A 102 11.91 5.87 21.74
N GLN A 103 12.28 5.86 23.03
CA GLN A 103 13.63 6.11 23.47
C GLN A 103 14.18 4.86 24.17
N SER A 104 15.38 4.43 23.77
CA SER A 104 16.10 3.41 24.50
C SER A 104 16.48 3.91 25.91
N PRO A 105 16.39 3.07 26.95
CA PRO A 105 16.83 3.43 28.30
C PRO A 105 18.32 3.84 28.41
N ARG A 106 19.08 3.65 27.33
CA ARG A 106 20.52 3.97 27.29
C ARG A 106 20.80 5.43 27.00
N VAL A 107 19.79 6.21 26.62
CA VAL A 107 19.97 7.62 26.26
C VAL A 107 19.17 8.47 27.23
N CYS A 108 19.89 9.16 28.12
CA CYS A 108 19.32 10.23 28.93
C CYS A 108 19.27 11.49 28.07
N VAL A 109 18.18 11.73 27.38
CA VAL A 109 17.92 13.00 26.68
C VAL A 109 16.78 13.69 27.41
N ASP A 110 16.99 14.91 27.86
CA ASP A 110 15.91 15.81 28.27
C ASP A 110 15.04 16.06 27.05
N TRP A 111 13.88 15.46 27.03
CA TRP A 111 12.90 15.65 25.97
C TRP A 111 12.30 17.04 26.07
N ALA A 112 12.82 17.97 25.30
CA ALA A 112 11.97 19.08 24.88
C ALA A 112 10.80 18.45 24.10
N GLU A 113 9.57 18.79 24.45
CA GLU A 113 8.37 18.38 23.71
C GLU A 113 8.61 18.49 22.20
N PRO A 114 8.18 17.51 21.41
CA PRO A 114 8.40 17.52 19.97
C PRO A 114 7.81 18.80 19.39
N LYS A 115 8.66 19.72 18.99
CA LYS A 115 8.25 21.06 18.51
C LYS A 115 7.47 21.05 17.19
N ASN A 116 7.39 19.91 16.48
CA ASN A 116 6.66 19.78 15.21
C ASN A 116 6.10 18.37 15.07
N THR A 117 4.99 18.08 15.73
CA THR A 117 4.12 16.97 15.34
C THR A 117 3.33 17.42 14.12
N THR A 118 3.79 17.12 12.93
CA THR A 118 2.99 17.33 11.72
C THR A 118 2.00 16.18 11.58
N LEU A 119 0.80 16.42 12.08
CA LEU A 119 -0.33 15.58 11.70
C LEU A 119 -0.60 15.83 10.21
N SER A 120 -0.76 14.78 9.46
CA SER A 120 -1.20 14.81 8.07
C SER A 120 -2.50 14.02 7.92
N THR A 121 -3.18 14.20 6.79
CA THR A 121 -4.46 13.52 6.54
C THR A 121 -4.44 12.81 5.21
N ILE A 122 -5.24 11.73 5.11
CA ILE A 122 -5.46 10.96 3.89
C ILE A 122 -6.93 10.56 3.80
N ASP A 123 -7.50 10.66 2.60
CA ASP A 123 -8.89 10.30 2.29
C ASP A 123 -9.01 9.33 1.11
N ASP A 124 -7.93 8.61 0.79
CA ASP A 124 -7.91 7.62 -0.27
C ASP A 124 -8.93 6.51 -0.01
N PHE A 125 -9.56 6.01 -1.08
CA PHE A 125 -10.48 4.86 -1.01
C PHE A 125 -9.78 3.58 -0.53
N ILE A 126 -8.52 3.38 -0.92
CA ILE A 126 -7.64 2.34 -0.37
C ILE A 126 -6.39 3.02 0.16
N ILE A 127 -6.22 3.01 1.48
CA ILE A 127 -5.02 3.50 2.15
C ILE A 127 -4.00 2.37 2.15
N ASP A 128 -3.01 2.48 1.28
CA ASP A 128 -2.03 1.43 1.03
C ASP A 128 -0.88 1.49 2.03
N LYS A 129 -0.67 0.41 2.79
CA LYS A 129 0.41 0.30 3.77
C LYS A 129 1.82 0.31 3.15
N ASN A 130 1.97 0.06 1.86
CA ASN A 130 3.24 0.23 1.16
C ASN A 130 3.59 1.71 0.97
N TYR A 131 2.59 2.55 0.75
CA TYR A 131 2.77 3.99 0.52
C TYR A 131 2.93 4.75 1.83
N ILE A 132 2.09 4.41 2.83
CA ILE A 132 2.19 4.93 4.19
C ILE A 132 2.43 3.73 5.09
N ASP A 133 3.66 3.55 5.55
CA ASP A 133 4.00 2.45 6.47
C ASP A 133 3.65 2.88 7.90
N TRP A 134 2.82 2.09 8.57
CA TRP A 134 2.46 2.32 9.98
C TRP A 134 2.75 1.08 10.80
N GLU A 135 3.15 1.29 12.06
CA GLU A 135 3.54 0.24 12.97
C GLU A 135 2.41 -0.21 13.88
N TYR A 136 1.46 0.69 14.18
CA TYR A 136 0.30 0.39 15.01
C TYR A 136 -0.92 0.12 14.16
N ASP A 137 -1.66 -0.94 14.47
CA ASP A 137 -2.89 -1.24 13.79
C ASP A 137 -3.98 -0.21 14.13
N ILE A 138 -4.95 -0.07 13.22
CA ILE A 138 -6.11 0.79 13.43
C ILE A 138 -6.84 0.33 14.70
N PHE A 139 -7.27 1.28 15.54
CA PHE A 139 -7.86 1.06 16.87
C PHE A 139 -6.92 0.48 17.94
N GLU A 140 -5.66 0.21 17.63
CA GLU A 140 -4.65 -0.13 18.62
C GLU A 140 -4.17 1.13 19.33
N GLU A 141 -4.10 1.11 20.68
CA GLU A 141 -3.50 2.21 21.42
C GLU A 141 -1.98 2.25 21.17
N ALA A 142 -1.49 3.43 20.80
CA ALA A 142 -0.05 3.67 20.66
C ALA A 142 0.58 3.91 22.05
N THR A 143 0.78 2.83 22.79
CA THR A 143 1.42 2.86 24.12
C THR A 143 2.80 2.23 24.07
N ASN A 144 3.58 2.40 25.14
CA ASN A 144 4.88 1.73 25.29
C ASN A 144 4.75 0.20 25.33
N GLU A 145 3.60 -0.33 25.71
CA GLU A 145 3.33 -1.76 25.78
C GLU A 145 2.95 -2.36 24.41
N SER A 146 2.32 -1.56 23.55
CA SER A 146 1.93 -1.95 22.20
C SER A 146 3.04 -1.75 21.15
N MET A 147 4.22 -1.27 21.58
CA MET A 147 5.34 -1.03 20.67
C MET A 147 5.77 -2.27 19.89
N PRO A 148 6.20 -2.09 18.64
CA PRO A 148 6.78 -3.16 17.86
C PRO A 148 7.94 -3.81 18.58
N LYS A 149 7.90 -5.13 18.74
CA LYS A 149 8.90 -5.93 19.48
C LYS A 149 10.30 -5.89 18.87
N LYS A 150 10.43 -5.41 17.63
CA LYS A 150 11.70 -5.33 16.89
C LYS A 150 11.98 -3.89 16.54
N LEU A 151 12.79 -3.26 17.37
CA LEU A 151 13.41 -1.98 17.02
C LEU A 151 14.62 -2.23 16.09
N PRO A 152 14.94 -1.29 15.20
CA PRO A 152 16.17 -1.36 14.43
C PRO A 152 17.39 -1.44 15.38
N PRO A 153 18.40 -2.27 15.08
CA PRO A 153 19.59 -2.35 15.90
C PRO A 153 20.34 -1.01 15.89
N ASN A 154 20.85 -0.60 17.04
CA ASN A 154 21.64 0.62 17.24
C ASN A 154 20.90 1.96 17.01
N VAL A 155 19.59 1.98 17.15
CA VAL A 155 18.79 3.21 17.09
C VAL A 155 18.30 3.54 18.49
N ASP A 156 18.70 4.71 19.00
CA ASP A 156 18.31 5.17 20.33
C ASP A 156 16.96 5.89 20.35
N ILE A 157 16.56 6.44 19.19
CA ILE A 157 15.28 7.12 19.01
C ILE A 157 14.65 6.60 17.73
N TYR A 158 13.42 6.13 17.83
CA TYR A 158 12.62 5.71 16.68
C TYR A 158 11.29 6.46 16.65
N VAL A 159 10.88 6.88 15.44
CA VAL A 159 9.58 7.54 15.22
C VAL A 159 8.66 6.52 14.59
N PHE A 160 7.53 6.29 15.22
CA PHE A 160 6.51 5.38 14.71
C PHE A 160 5.37 6.15 14.09
N THR A 161 4.75 5.53 13.10
CA THR A 161 3.58 6.06 12.42
C THR A 161 2.34 5.31 12.89
N LYS A 162 1.28 6.04 13.28
CA LYS A 162 -0.05 5.51 13.48
C LYS A 162 -1.04 6.21 12.57
N ILE A 163 -1.97 5.44 12.00
CA ILE A 163 -3.14 5.97 11.30
C ILE A 163 -4.34 5.83 12.22
N TYR A 164 -5.02 6.94 12.44
CA TYR A 164 -6.25 7.00 13.23
C TYR A 164 -7.46 7.05 12.31
N SER A 165 -8.43 6.17 12.56
CA SER A 165 -9.77 6.33 12.00
C SER A 165 -10.41 7.62 12.53
N PRO A 166 -11.27 8.31 11.75
CA PRO A 166 -12.02 9.47 12.25
C PRO A 166 -12.80 9.21 13.53
N SER A 167 -13.17 7.95 13.77
CA SER A 167 -13.86 7.55 15.00
C SER A 167 -12.97 7.45 16.24
N GLU A 168 -11.65 7.31 16.06
CA GLU A 168 -10.65 7.26 17.14
C GLU A 168 -10.17 8.65 17.55
N PHE A 169 -10.02 9.55 16.60
CA PHE A 169 -9.38 10.86 16.81
C PHE A 169 -10.39 11.88 17.30
N LYS A 170 -10.42 12.10 18.63
CA LYS A 170 -11.45 12.94 19.30
C LYS A 170 -11.18 14.43 19.23
N ASP A 171 -9.91 14.85 18.98
CA ASP A 171 -9.47 16.25 19.13
C ASP A 171 -9.57 17.09 17.85
N VAL A 172 -10.01 16.51 16.76
CA VAL A 172 -10.19 17.23 15.51
C VAL A 172 -11.68 17.29 15.20
N ASN A 173 -12.23 18.50 15.04
CA ASN A 173 -13.57 18.73 14.52
C ASN A 173 -13.64 18.30 13.05
N TYR A 174 -13.57 17.00 12.81
CA TYR A 174 -13.89 16.46 11.50
C TYR A 174 -15.39 16.48 11.32
N ASP A 175 -15.82 17.14 10.26
CA ASP A 175 -17.20 17.08 9.79
C ASP A 175 -17.43 15.69 9.16
N ILE A 176 -17.58 14.68 10.04
CA ILE A 176 -17.82 13.26 9.68
C ILE A 176 -19.12 13.12 8.87
N GLU A 177 -19.99 14.15 8.87
CA GLU A 177 -21.31 14.11 8.25
C GLU A 177 -21.29 14.43 6.75
N LYS A 178 -20.19 14.91 6.21
CA LYS A 178 -20.03 15.05 4.77
C LYS A 178 -19.17 13.91 4.25
N PRO A 179 -19.77 12.81 3.76
CA PRO A 179 -19.04 11.94 2.87
C PRO A 179 -18.67 12.82 1.68
N LYS A 180 -17.42 13.28 1.63
CA LYS A 180 -16.88 13.66 0.35
C LYS A 180 -16.94 12.38 -0.46
N ALA A 181 -17.83 12.33 -1.43
CA ALA A 181 -17.79 11.33 -2.47
C ALA A 181 -16.50 11.58 -3.28
N ASN A 182 -15.36 11.37 -2.66
CA ASN A 182 -14.10 11.24 -3.36
C ASN A 182 -14.12 9.85 -3.96
N LEU A 183 -14.81 9.73 -5.09
CA LEU A 183 -14.65 8.58 -5.95
C LEU A 183 -13.16 8.36 -6.11
N PRO A 184 -12.69 7.11 -5.96
CA PRO A 184 -11.30 6.78 -6.13
C PRO A 184 -10.82 7.32 -7.48
N LYS A 185 -9.74 8.10 -7.48
CA LYS A 185 -9.17 8.62 -8.71
C LYS A 185 -8.30 7.56 -9.33
N ILE A 186 -8.60 7.20 -10.59
CA ILE A 186 -7.62 6.48 -11.41
C ILE A 186 -6.51 7.48 -11.68
N GLU A 187 -5.32 7.21 -11.13
CA GLU A 187 -4.17 8.09 -11.29
C GLU A 187 -3.80 8.27 -12.76
N SER A 188 -3.57 9.52 -13.15
CA SER A 188 -3.15 9.94 -14.47
C SER A 188 -1.69 9.56 -14.77
N ASP A 189 -1.14 10.06 -15.87
CA ASP A 189 0.17 9.72 -16.41
C ASP A 189 1.36 9.88 -15.45
N TYR A 190 2.47 9.20 -15.82
CA TYR A 190 3.74 9.33 -15.10
C TYR A 190 4.25 10.76 -15.11
N ASN A 191 4.67 11.26 -13.98
CA ASN A 191 5.29 12.57 -13.86
C ASN A 191 6.80 12.45 -14.15
N ILE A 192 7.18 12.63 -15.44
CA ILE A 192 8.56 12.48 -15.90
C ILE A 192 9.33 13.76 -15.60
N PRO A 193 10.41 13.71 -14.78
CA PRO A 193 11.23 14.88 -14.50
C PRO A 193 11.89 15.43 -15.77
N ASN A 194 11.87 16.74 -15.92
CA ASN A 194 12.57 17.42 -17.02
C ASN A 194 14.07 17.48 -16.73
N ASN A 195 14.81 16.47 -17.13
CA ASN A 195 16.27 16.39 -17.00
C ASN A 195 16.89 16.17 -18.40
N LYS A 196 17.96 16.93 -18.73
CA LYS A 196 18.65 16.86 -20.03
C LYS A 196 19.66 15.73 -20.13
N ASP A 197 19.99 15.04 -19.03
CA ASP A 197 20.91 13.89 -19.04
C ASP A 197 20.23 12.68 -19.70
N GLU A 198 20.71 12.27 -20.86
CA GLU A 198 20.19 11.13 -21.61
C GLU A 198 20.24 9.82 -20.80
N THR A 199 21.30 9.64 -20.00
CA THR A 199 21.43 8.45 -19.15
C THR A 199 20.32 8.42 -18.08
N PHE A 200 20.05 9.57 -17.47
CA PHE A 200 18.93 9.73 -16.53
C PHE A 200 17.61 9.38 -17.20
N GLN A 201 17.32 9.97 -18.35
CA GLN A 201 16.09 9.72 -19.09
C GLN A 201 15.92 8.25 -19.48
N ASN A 202 17.01 7.56 -19.83
CA ASN A 202 16.99 6.14 -20.13
C ASN A 202 16.63 5.29 -18.91
N TYR A 203 17.14 5.61 -17.72
CA TYR A 203 16.74 4.92 -16.49
C TYR A 203 15.28 5.16 -16.14
N ILE A 204 14.77 6.39 -16.29
CA ILE A 204 13.36 6.68 -16.05
C ILE A 204 12.46 5.89 -17.00
N LYS A 205 12.79 5.80 -18.29
CA LYS A 205 12.06 4.97 -19.25
C LYS A 205 12.03 3.49 -18.82
N GLN A 206 13.18 2.94 -18.39
CA GLN A 206 13.24 1.55 -17.90
C GLN A 206 12.35 1.35 -16.69
N ILE A 207 12.34 2.28 -15.72
CA ILE A 207 11.47 2.21 -14.54
C ILE A 207 9.99 2.19 -14.96
N ILE A 208 9.58 3.06 -15.89
CA ILE A 208 8.20 3.11 -16.40
C ILE A 208 7.81 1.79 -17.10
N GLU A 209 8.71 1.22 -17.88
CA GLU A 209 8.48 -0.09 -18.51
C GLU A 209 8.35 -1.22 -17.48
N LEU A 210 9.18 -1.21 -16.44
CA LEU A 210 9.08 -2.15 -15.34
C LEU A 210 7.75 -2.01 -14.58
N ASP A 211 7.30 -0.77 -14.33
CA ASP A 211 6.01 -0.51 -13.66
C ASP A 211 4.83 -1.06 -14.48
N LYS A 212 4.82 -0.81 -15.79
CA LYS A 212 3.81 -1.38 -16.68
C LYS A 212 3.83 -2.91 -16.66
N ALA A 213 5.01 -3.53 -16.81
CA ALA A 213 5.15 -4.97 -16.80
C ALA A 213 4.74 -5.58 -15.44
N TYR A 214 5.00 -4.88 -14.33
CA TYR A 214 4.59 -5.29 -12.99
C TYR A 214 3.08 -5.26 -12.84
N LYS A 215 2.44 -4.20 -13.31
CA LYS A 215 0.99 -4.04 -13.30
C LYS A 215 0.29 -5.15 -14.11
N ASP A 216 0.85 -5.51 -15.26
CA ASP A 216 0.21 -6.42 -16.21
C ASP A 216 0.38 -7.90 -15.85
N THR A 217 1.28 -8.26 -14.93
CA THR A 217 1.51 -9.66 -14.57
C THR A 217 0.83 -10.06 -13.26
N ASN A 218 0.27 -11.29 -13.22
CA ASN A 218 -0.22 -11.94 -12.00
C ASN A 218 0.74 -13.05 -11.51
N ASP A 219 1.92 -13.18 -12.12
CA ASP A 219 2.94 -14.16 -11.73
C ASP A 219 3.85 -13.58 -10.65
N VAL A 220 3.77 -14.11 -9.43
CA VAL A 220 4.58 -13.69 -8.27
C VAL A 220 6.08 -13.73 -8.56
N LYS A 221 6.57 -14.76 -9.28
CA LYS A 221 8.01 -14.86 -9.61
C LYS A 221 8.43 -13.76 -10.55
N LYS A 222 7.59 -13.44 -11.54
CA LYS A 222 7.83 -12.31 -12.46
C LYS A 222 7.78 -10.98 -11.71
N GLN A 223 6.77 -10.76 -10.86
CA GLN A 223 6.69 -9.57 -10.03
C GLN A 223 7.95 -9.40 -9.16
N ASN A 224 8.39 -10.43 -8.46
CA ASN A 224 9.60 -10.37 -7.64
C ASN A 224 10.88 -10.12 -8.46
N LYS A 225 10.95 -10.61 -9.71
CA LYS A 225 12.07 -10.31 -10.61
C LYS A 225 12.07 -8.85 -11.02
N ILE A 226 10.92 -8.32 -11.37
CA ILE A 226 10.74 -6.91 -11.75
C ILE A 226 11.13 -5.98 -10.60
N LEU A 227 10.66 -6.26 -9.37
CA LEU A 227 11.03 -5.48 -8.18
C LEU A 227 12.54 -5.45 -7.95
N LYS A 228 13.24 -6.58 -8.09
CA LYS A 228 14.71 -6.63 -7.97
C LYS A 228 15.40 -5.79 -9.03
N GLU A 229 14.88 -5.73 -10.25
CA GLU A 229 15.44 -4.91 -11.31
C GLU A 229 15.19 -3.43 -11.06
N TYR A 230 13.98 -3.08 -10.61
CA TYR A 230 13.64 -1.74 -10.16
C TYR A 230 14.57 -1.24 -9.05
N ASP A 231 14.78 -2.05 -8.00
CA ASP A 231 15.67 -1.70 -6.88
C ASP A 231 17.09 -1.39 -7.34
N LYS A 232 17.62 -2.14 -8.32
CA LYS A 232 18.96 -1.88 -8.88
C LYS A 232 19.01 -0.52 -9.57
N ILE A 233 18.02 -0.22 -10.43
CA ILE A 233 17.98 1.04 -11.17
C ILE A 233 17.75 2.20 -10.21
N ALA A 234 16.83 2.06 -9.24
CA ALA A 234 16.55 3.06 -8.22
C ALA A 234 17.82 3.38 -7.40
N LYS A 235 18.60 2.36 -7.02
CA LYS A 235 19.87 2.54 -6.32
C LYS A 235 20.91 3.27 -7.17
N ILE A 236 21.02 2.97 -8.46
CA ILE A 236 21.93 3.67 -9.39
C ILE A 236 21.54 5.15 -9.49
N LEU A 237 20.25 5.44 -9.68
CA LEU A 237 19.74 6.79 -9.74
C LEU A 237 20.03 7.55 -8.44
N TRP A 238 19.77 6.92 -7.29
CA TRP A 238 20.00 7.52 -6.00
C TRP A 238 21.49 7.85 -5.78
N LEU A 239 22.39 6.91 -6.06
CA LEU A 239 23.85 7.10 -5.90
C LEU A 239 24.40 8.15 -6.87
N LYS A 240 23.96 8.14 -8.14
CA LYS A 240 24.50 9.03 -9.17
C LYS A 240 23.98 10.45 -9.09
N TYR A 241 22.69 10.63 -8.72
CA TYR A 241 22.02 11.93 -8.82
C TYR A 241 21.65 12.55 -7.48
N SER A 242 21.77 11.83 -6.34
CA SER A 242 21.55 12.41 -5.00
C SER A 242 22.79 12.94 -4.31
N PHE A 243 23.99 12.50 -4.73
CA PHE A 243 25.30 12.89 -4.13
C PHE A 243 26.20 13.70 -5.06
N GLY A 244 25.79 14.00 -6.31
CA GLY A 244 26.58 14.79 -7.24
C GLY A 244 26.65 16.27 -6.79
N GLU A 245 27.84 16.86 -6.86
CA GLU A 245 28.09 18.32 -6.67
C GLU A 245 27.51 19.14 -7.85
N GLY A 246 26.27 19.01 -8.14
CA GLY A 246 25.60 19.74 -9.20
C GLY A 246 24.19 20.08 -8.77
N THR A 247 23.68 21.19 -9.29
CA THR A 247 22.30 21.69 -9.15
C THR A 247 21.23 20.74 -9.71
N TYR A 248 21.39 19.44 -9.48
CA TYR A 248 20.35 18.46 -9.80
C TYR A 248 19.36 18.43 -8.66
N ASP A 249 18.12 18.76 -8.96
CA ASP A 249 17.00 18.51 -8.07
C ASP A 249 17.10 17.07 -7.58
N LYS A 250 17.11 16.89 -6.25
CA LYS A 250 17.15 15.56 -5.62
C LYS A 250 16.09 14.71 -6.27
N VAL A 251 16.52 13.63 -6.95
CA VAL A 251 15.58 12.72 -7.63
C VAL A 251 14.74 12.03 -6.56
N ASN A 252 13.53 12.51 -6.39
CA ASN A 252 12.53 11.85 -5.59
C ASN A 252 11.76 10.88 -6.50
N LEU A 253 12.11 9.59 -6.48
CA LEU A 253 11.42 8.58 -7.29
C LEU A 253 9.91 8.53 -6.99
N LYS A 254 9.49 8.87 -5.77
CA LYS A 254 8.06 8.99 -5.42
C LYS A 254 7.34 10.05 -6.27
N SER A 255 8.07 11.08 -6.75
CA SER A 255 7.48 12.10 -7.64
C SER A 255 7.17 11.60 -9.04
N LEU A 256 7.69 10.43 -9.45
CA LEU A 256 7.39 9.83 -10.74
C LEU A 256 5.96 9.31 -10.84
N ASN A 257 5.25 9.23 -9.71
CA ASN A 257 3.90 8.67 -9.65
C ASN A 257 3.85 7.23 -10.22
N LEU A 258 4.76 6.38 -9.76
CA LEU A 258 4.77 4.97 -10.11
C LEU A 258 3.49 4.32 -9.58
N LYS A 259 2.74 3.68 -10.47
CA LYS A 259 1.38 3.21 -10.14
C LYS A 259 1.38 1.91 -9.37
N SER A 260 2.39 1.07 -9.54
CA SER A 260 2.41 -0.28 -8.99
C SER A 260 3.68 -0.65 -8.25
N LEU A 261 4.87 -0.19 -8.68
CA LEU A 261 6.14 -0.58 -8.05
C LEU A 261 6.29 -0.08 -6.61
N ASP A 262 5.79 1.13 -6.33
CA ASP A 262 5.82 1.74 -5.00
C ASP A 262 4.55 1.42 -4.17
N ARG A 263 3.59 0.69 -4.75
CA ARG A 263 2.31 0.38 -4.16
C ARG A 263 2.10 -1.12 -4.00
N GLY A 264 1.45 -1.51 -2.92
CA GLY A 264 0.99 -2.89 -2.69
C GLY A 264 -0.39 -3.15 -3.28
N VAL A 265 -1.14 -2.07 -3.58
CA VAL A 265 -2.47 -2.11 -4.16
C VAL A 265 -2.71 -0.88 -5.03
N ILE A 266 -3.41 -1.06 -6.15
CA ILE A 266 -3.85 0.05 -7.03
C ILE A 266 -5.30 -0.15 -7.46
N ILE A 267 -5.98 0.96 -7.71
CA ILE A 267 -7.30 0.95 -8.35
C ILE A 267 -7.09 0.88 -9.86
N THR A 268 -7.73 -0.10 -10.49
CA THR A 268 -7.55 -0.39 -11.92
C THR A 268 -8.69 0.15 -12.78
N LYS A 269 -9.91 0.21 -12.23
CA LYS A 269 -11.12 0.67 -12.94
C LYS A 269 -12.19 1.13 -11.97
N ILE A 270 -13.04 2.05 -12.41
CA ILE A 270 -14.27 2.46 -11.74
C ILE A 270 -15.41 2.41 -12.75
N GLU A 271 -16.55 1.86 -12.36
CA GLU A 271 -17.80 1.83 -13.12
C GLU A 271 -18.91 2.46 -12.24
N GLU A 272 -19.56 3.47 -12.78
CA GLU A 272 -20.74 4.13 -12.17
C GLU A 272 -22.03 3.54 -12.70
#